data_94b8378b674d095e49916a8cba75a29d
#
_entry.id   94b8378b674d095e49916a8cba75a29d
#
_cell.length_a   1.000
_cell.length_b   1.000
_cell.length_c   1.000
_cell.angle_alpha   90.00
_cell.angle_beta   90.00
_cell.angle_gamma   90.00
#
_symmetry.space_group_name_H-M   'P 1'
#
loop_
_entity.id
_entity.type
_entity.pdbx_description
1 polymer ?
#
loop_
_entity_poly.entity_id
_entity_poly.type
_entity_poly.pdbx_seq_one_letter_code
_entity_poly.pdbx_strand_id
1 'polypeptide(L)'
;MATHLDGELEKLQHHINRFVEKEVVPGLNGTDEFPFTLWQKMGEAKLLGLGLPVPYGGSGGNWLSVLAAGEAFVRRSHNMGMALSWLIHLIVSRFALLGFGSRRQIEQWLPRLATGKITLSLAISEPGTGAHPKYLRTSASREGDDWVLTGEKSFLTNGPMAALFVILAVSATEGDKKRLTAFLVPRETPGLSLTDPIHLDFLKPSPHCGIRLDACRVSSDHILGERDAAFEQISKPFRELEDVMLMGPIAGGMQAQMASLLVLIGKQESYTEELKTAMGELQFQLDALRILAYEVAAMLDSGSRHPEFSSLLLSFRFLARYFQSRVAQLLDQCGIQTDPSWAILTKDLTMTIGLAENVALIKQKKIGEALLLQKG
;
A
#
# COMPACT_ATOMS: atom_id res chain seq x y z
N MET A 1 -22.43 -15.01 -1.46
CA MET A 1 -21.87 -15.71 -2.64
C MET A 1 -20.44 -16.06 -2.30
N ALA A 2 -20.14 -17.34 -2.08
CA ALA A 2 -18.75 -17.76 -1.94
C ALA A 2 -18.07 -17.44 -3.26
N THR A 3 -17.16 -16.47 -3.25
CA THR A 3 -16.27 -16.19 -4.37
C THR A 3 -15.38 -17.41 -4.51
N HIS A 4 -15.77 -18.36 -5.37
CA HIS A 4 -14.78 -19.14 -6.05
C HIS A 4 -13.85 -18.10 -6.66
N LEU A 5 -12.59 -18.08 -6.20
CA LEU A 5 -11.56 -17.32 -6.87
C LEU A 5 -11.70 -17.70 -8.34
N ASP A 6 -11.98 -16.71 -9.19
CA ASP A 6 -12.04 -16.92 -10.61
C ASP A 6 -10.74 -17.63 -11.01
N GLY A 7 -10.81 -18.62 -11.90
CA GLY A 7 -9.63 -19.40 -12.28
C GLY A 7 -8.43 -18.55 -12.75
N GLU A 8 -8.67 -17.30 -13.15
CA GLU A 8 -7.60 -16.33 -13.45
C GLU A 8 -6.86 -15.85 -12.19
N LEU A 9 -7.56 -15.62 -11.08
CA LEU A 9 -6.91 -15.24 -9.81
C LEU A 9 -6.09 -16.40 -9.22
N GLU A 10 -6.59 -17.65 -9.35
CA GLU A 10 -5.85 -18.82 -8.92
C GLU A 10 -4.56 -19.00 -9.74
N LYS A 11 -4.61 -18.84 -11.06
CA LYS A 11 -3.44 -18.85 -11.94
C LYS A 11 -2.44 -17.76 -11.56
N LEU A 12 -2.91 -16.55 -11.27
CA LEU A 12 -2.08 -15.44 -10.84
C LEU A 12 -1.37 -15.77 -9.52
N GLN A 13 -2.11 -16.23 -8.51
CA GLN A 13 -1.53 -16.62 -7.21
C GLN A 13 -0.52 -17.76 -7.37
N HIS A 14 -0.80 -18.73 -8.22
CA HIS A 14 0.13 -19.82 -8.49
C HIS A 14 1.41 -19.32 -9.20
N HIS A 15 1.28 -18.39 -10.14
CA HIS A 15 2.42 -17.75 -10.79
C HIS A 15 3.31 -17.01 -9.77
N ILE A 16 2.71 -16.25 -8.86
CA ILE A 16 3.42 -15.54 -7.80
C ILE A 16 4.10 -16.49 -6.82
N ASN A 17 3.42 -17.54 -6.38
CA ASN A 17 4.01 -18.55 -5.50
C ASN A 17 5.28 -19.16 -6.12
N ARG A 18 5.22 -19.56 -7.39
CA ARG A 18 6.40 -20.10 -8.12
C ARG A 18 7.51 -19.07 -8.26
N PHE A 19 7.15 -17.80 -8.53
CA PHE A 19 8.12 -16.72 -8.59
C PHE A 19 8.84 -16.54 -7.26
N VAL A 20 8.10 -16.48 -6.15
CA VAL A 20 8.66 -16.31 -4.80
C VAL A 20 9.56 -17.49 -4.45
N GLU A 21 9.11 -18.73 -4.69
CA GLU A 21 9.89 -19.94 -4.43
C GLU A 21 11.24 -19.96 -5.16
N LYS A 22 11.27 -19.44 -6.38
CA LYS A 22 12.46 -19.44 -7.21
C LYS A 22 13.40 -18.26 -6.93
N GLU A 23 12.86 -17.08 -6.70
CA GLU A 23 13.61 -15.83 -6.77
C GLU A 23 13.83 -15.15 -5.41
N VAL A 24 12.96 -15.42 -4.41
CA VAL A 24 13.11 -14.83 -3.08
C VAL A 24 14.04 -15.70 -2.24
N VAL A 25 15.21 -15.14 -1.93
CA VAL A 25 16.22 -15.84 -1.13
C VAL A 25 15.92 -15.76 0.36
N PRO A 26 16.32 -16.78 1.15
CA PRO A 26 16.32 -16.68 2.61
C PRO A 26 17.17 -15.48 3.07
N GLY A 27 16.70 -14.75 4.10
CA GLY A 27 17.41 -13.59 4.65
C GLY A 27 16.95 -12.24 4.11
N LEU A 28 15.98 -12.20 3.18
CA LEU A 28 15.36 -10.95 2.75
C LEU A 28 14.68 -10.22 3.91
N ASN A 29 14.17 -10.96 4.90
CA ASN A 29 13.48 -10.38 6.05
C ASN A 29 14.47 -9.70 7.00
N GLY A 30 14.19 -8.43 7.33
CA GLY A 30 14.98 -7.64 8.27
C GLY A 30 16.22 -6.94 7.68
N THR A 31 16.55 -7.14 6.38
CA THR A 31 17.61 -6.35 5.72
C THR A 31 17.17 -4.92 5.45
N ASP A 32 18.10 -3.97 5.60
CA ASP A 32 17.88 -2.57 5.22
C ASP A 32 18.18 -2.32 3.72
N GLU A 33 18.92 -3.21 3.07
CA GLU A 33 19.29 -3.07 1.67
C GLU A 33 18.14 -3.51 0.77
N PHE A 34 17.73 -2.62 -0.13
CA PHE A 34 16.68 -2.93 -1.11
C PHE A 34 17.20 -3.90 -2.17
N PRO A 35 16.49 -5.01 -2.44
CA PRO A 35 16.98 -6.07 -3.34
C PRO A 35 16.70 -5.72 -4.81
N PHE A 36 17.50 -4.84 -5.40
CA PHE A 36 17.33 -4.39 -6.79
C PHE A 36 17.32 -5.54 -7.81
N THR A 37 18.10 -6.60 -7.59
CA THR A 37 18.08 -7.78 -8.45
C THR A 37 16.71 -8.46 -8.43
N LEU A 38 16.08 -8.60 -7.25
CA LEU A 38 14.72 -9.15 -7.15
C LEU A 38 13.71 -8.23 -7.86
N TRP A 39 13.85 -6.91 -7.70
CA TRP A 39 13.01 -5.92 -8.39
C TRP A 39 13.08 -6.05 -9.91
N GLN A 40 14.27 -6.20 -10.47
CA GLN A 40 14.46 -6.44 -11.90
C GLN A 40 13.78 -7.75 -12.36
N LYS A 41 13.95 -8.84 -11.61
CA LYS A 41 13.27 -10.12 -11.88
C LYS A 41 11.74 -10.01 -11.79
N MET A 42 11.21 -9.19 -10.88
CA MET A 42 9.78 -8.88 -10.84
C MET A 42 9.31 -8.16 -12.11
N GLY A 43 10.13 -7.26 -12.66
CA GLY A 43 9.88 -6.62 -13.95
C GLY A 43 9.86 -7.61 -15.12
N GLU A 44 10.85 -8.49 -15.20
CA GLU A 44 10.96 -9.57 -16.21
C GLU A 44 9.77 -10.54 -16.12
N ALA A 45 9.34 -10.85 -14.91
CA ALA A 45 8.14 -11.66 -14.65
C ALA A 45 6.82 -10.90 -14.86
N LYS A 46 6.87 -9.64 -15.32
CA LYS A 46 5.73 -8.74 -15.56
C LYS A 46 4.89 -8.43 -14.32
N LEU A 47 5.42 -8.65 -13.12
CA LEU A 47 4.74 -8.36 -11.87
C LEU A 47 4.64 -6.85 -11.61
N LEU A 48 5.63 -6.07 -12.06
CA LEU A 48 5.62 -4.60 -11.92
C LEU A 48 4.62 -3.90 -12.85
N GLY A 49 4.07 -4.62 -13.82
CA GLY A 49 3.01 -4.16 -14.72
C GLY A 49 1.62 -4.70 -14.40
N LEU A 50 1.46 -5.40 -13.27
CA LEU A 50 0.15 -5.93 -12.87
C LEU A 50 -0.85 -4.79 -12.65
N GLY A 51 -2.07 -4.96 -13.16
CA GLY A 51 -3.09 -3.92 -13.11
C GLY A 51 -2.92 -2.80 -14.14
N LEU A 52 -1.81 -2.78 -14.92
CA LEU A 52 -1.61 -1.81 -16.00
C LEU A 52 -2.04 -2.39 -17.35
N PRO A 53 -2.53 -1.56 -18.29
CA PRO A 53 -3.00 -2.03 -19.59
C PRO A 53 -1.88 -2.64 -20.44
N VAL A 54 -2.21 -3.74 -21.14
CA VAL A 54 -1.27 -4.47 -22.01
C VAL A 54 -0.63 -3.58 -23.10
N PRO A 55 -1.33 -2.64 -23.75
CA PRO A 55 -0.71 -1.75 -24.74
C PRO A 55 0.45 -0.90 -24.20
N TYR A 56 0.53 -0.69 -22.88
CA TYR A 56 1.62 0.02 -22.23
C TYR A 56 2.63 -0.92 -21.56
N GLY A 57 2.64 -2.20 -21.94
CA GLY A 57 3.57 -3.20 -21.38
C GLY A 57 3.13 -3.82 -20.06
N GLY A 58 1.94 -3.50 -19.58
CA GLY A 58 1.37 -4.11 -18.38
C GLY A 58 0.90 -5.54 -18.61
N SER A 59 0.50 -6.20 -17.53
CA SER A 59 -0.04 -7.59 -17.53
C SER A 59 -1.56 -7.64 -17.55
N GLY A 60 -2.23 -6.49 -17.55
CA GLY A 60 -3.67 -6.45 -17.31
C GLY A 60 -4.03 -6.73 -15.85
N GLY A 61 -5.27 -7.07 -15.59
CA GLY A 61 -5.81 -7.25 -14.25
C GLY A 61 -6.47 -5.97 -13.69
N ASN A 62 -7.00 -6.10 -12.50
CA ASN A 62 -7.77 -5.07 -11.79
C ASN A 62 -7.28 -4.94 -10.35
N TRP A 63 -7.96 -4.20 -9.48
CA TRP A 63 -7.57 -4.02 -8.08
C TRP A 63 -7.66 -5.33 -7.29
N LEU A 64 -8.64 -6.15 -7.60
CA LEU A 64 -8.76 -7.49 -7.01
C LEU A 64 -7.54 -8.37 -7.36
N SER A 65 -7.04 -8.29 -8.60
CA SER A 65 -5.81 -8.97 -9.01
C SER A 65 -4.59 -8.47 -8.23
N VAL A 66 -4.47 -7.15 -8.02
CA VAL A 66 -3.37 -6.55 -7.25
C VAL A 66 -3.42 -6.98 -5.79
N LEU A 67 -4.60 -6.98 -5.16
CA LEU A 67 -4.79 -7.45 -3.78
C LEU A 67 -4.41 -8.93 -3.63
N ALA A 68 -4.94 -9.79 -4.52
CA ALA A 68 -4.66 -11.23 -4.51
C ALA A 68 -3.17 -11.55 -4.71
N ALA A 69 -2.50 -10.73 -5.52
CA ALA A 69 -1.06 -10.82 -5.74
C ALA A 69 -0.27 -10.47 -4.48
N GLY A 70 -0.63 -9.41 -3.79
CA GLY A 70 -0.02 -9.01 -2.51
C GLY A 70 -0.21 -10.08 -1.43
N GLU A 71 -1.40 -10.69 -1.34
CA GLU A 71 -1.68 -11.81 -0.44
C GLU A 71 -0.76 -13.01 -0.73
N ALA A 72 -0.72 -13.46 -1.99
CA ALA A 72 0.08 -14.61 -2.39
C ALA A 72 1.59 -14.39 -2.16
N PHE A 73 2.07 -13.18 -2.46
CA PHE A 73 3.47 -12.82 -2.27
C PHE A 73 3.88 -12.90 -0.79
N VAL A 74 3.13 -12.25 0.11
CA VAL A 74 3.49 -12.25 1.54
C VAL A 74 3.28 -13.61 2.18
N ARG A 75 2.20 -14.32 1.83
CA ARG A 75 1.96 -15.68 2.31
C ARG A 75 3.17 -16.60 2.07
N ARG A 76 3.87 -16.41 0.96
CA ARG A 76 4.99 -17.28 0.57
C ARG A 76 6.35 -16.72 0.95
N SER A 77 6.55 -15.40 0.87
CA SER A 77 7.83 -14.75 1.16
C SER A 77 8.00 -14.35 2.63
N HIS A 78 6.89 -14.21 3.36
CA HIS A 78 6.82 -13.63 4.71
C HIS A 78 7.35 -12.19 4.78
N ASN A 79 7.49 -11.49 3.64
CA ASN A 79 8.07 -10.16 3.57
C ASN A 79 7.04 -9.08 3.21
N MET A 80 6.64 -8.32 4.24
CA MET A 80 5.68 -7.22 4.11
C MET A 80 6.31 -5.97 3.44
N GLY A 81 7.58 -5.71 3.67
CA GLY A 81 8.25 -4.51 3.15
C GLY A 81 8.41 -4.53 1.64
N MET A 82 8.81 -5.67 1.08
CA MET A 82 8.89 -5.82 -0.37
C MET A 82 7.52 -5.73 -1.03
N ALA A 83 6.49 -6.33 -0.39
CA ALA A 83 5.11 -6.21 -0.83
C ALA A 83 4.63 -4.75 -0.81
N LEU A 84 4.96 -3.97 0.22
CA LEU A 84 4.63 -2.55 0.30
C LEU A 84 5.26 -1.78 -0.88
N SER A 85 6.56 -1.94 -1.12
CA SER A 85 7.25 -1.28 -2.25
C SER A 85 6.59 -1.62 -3.59
N TRP A 86 6.27 -2.88 -3.80
CA TRP A 86 5.62 -3.35 -5.02
C TRP A 86 4.21 -2.76 -5.17
N LEU A 87 3.38 -2.85 -4.14
CA LEU A 87 2.00 -2.34 -4.18
C LEU A 87 1.96 -0.82 -4.38
N ILE A 88 2.80 -0.05 -3.68
CA ILE A 88 2.85 1.40 -3.88
C ILE A 88 3.25 1.75 -5.31
N HIS A 89 4.22 1.03 -5.89
CA HIS A 89 4.57 1.21 -7.30
C HIS A 89 3.36 0.97 -8.24
N LEU A 90 2.60 -0.11 -8.03
CA LEU A 90 1.41 -0.43 -8.82
C LEU A 90 0.29 0.59 -8.61
N ILE A 91 0.02 0.95 -7.35
CA ILE A 91 -1.05 1.89 -7.01
C ILE A 91 -0.77 3.27 -7.63
N VAL A 92 0.43 3.82 -7.44
CA VAL A 92 0.75 5.16 -7.97
C VAL A 92 0.77 5.14 -9.50
N SER A 93 1.29 4.08 -10.13
CA SER A 93 1.30 3.95 -11.59
C SER A 93 -0.11 3.85 -12.19
N ARG A 94 -0.97 3.01 -11.60
CA ARG A 94 -2.34 2.79 -12.08
C ARG A 94 -3.29 3.92 -11.68
N PHE A 95 -3.33 4.25 -10.39
CA PHE A 95 -4.30 5.22 -9.89
C PHE A 95 -3.92 6.65 -10.27
N ALA A 96 -2.66 7.08 -9.97
CA ALA A 96 -2.28 8.46 -10.20
C ALA A 96 -1.93 8.72 -11.67
N LEU A 97 -0.95 8.01 -12.23
CA LEU A 97 -0.50 8.31 -13.60
C LEU A 97 -1.51 7.88 -14.67
N LEU A 98 -1.98 6.63 -14.65
CA LEU A 98 -2.95 6.16 -15.65
C LEU A 98 -4.31 6.84 -15.49
N GLY A 99 -4.73 7.13 -14.23
CA GLY A 99 -6.04 7.73 -13.94
C GLY A 99 -6.12 9.22 -14.22
N PHE A 100 -5.01 9.97 -14.07
CA PHE A 100 -5.02 11.44 -14.13
C PHE A 100 -3.98 12.02 -15.08
N GLY A 101 -3.08 11.20 -15.64
CA GLY A 101 -2.06 11.64 -16.59
C GLY A 101 -2.65 12.07 -17.93
N SER A 102 -2.06 13.09 -18.55
CA SER A 102 -2.30 13.38 -19.94
C SER A 102 -1.85 12.21 -20.82
N ARG A 103 -2.40 12.11 -22.03
CA ARG A 103 -1.99 11.07 -22.98
C ARG A 103 -0.47 11.05 -23.18
N ARG A 104 0.16 12.23 -23.29
CA ARG A 104 1.62 12.38 -23.42
C ARG A 104 2.37 11.82 -22.21
N GLN A 105 1.92 12.14 -21.00
CA GLN A 105 2.52 11.62 -19.76
C GLN A 105 2.40 10.10 -19.67
N ILE A 106 1.23 9.54 -19.98
CA ILE A 106 0.97 8.10 -19.98
C ILE A 106 1.89 7.40 -21.00
N GLU A 107 1.90 7.84 -22.26
CA GLU A 107 2.70 7.24 -23.34
C GLU A 107 4.22 7.33 -23.05
N GLN A 108 4.67 8.39 -22.39
CA GLN A 108 6.07 8.59 -22.02
C GLN A 108 6.53 7.71 -20.87
N TRP A 109 5.73 7.57 -19.82
CA TRP A 109 6.18 7.02 -18.55
C TRP A 109 5.66 5.63 -18.22
N LEU A 110 4.40 5.33 -18.58
CA LEU A 110 3.75 4.09 -18.16
C LEU A 110 4.47 2.82 -18.66
N PRO A 111 5.00 2.75 -19.92
CA PRO A 111 5.75 1.57 -20.39
C PRO A 111 7.02 1.31 -19.60
N ARG A 112 7.69 2.37 -19.14
CA ARG A 112 8.93 2.26 -18.35
C ARG A 112 8.63 1.81 -16.91
N LEU A 113 7.50 2.25 -16.35
CA LEU A 113 6.99 1.81 -15.04
C LEU A 113 6.53 0.35 -15.08
N ALA A 114 5.75 -0.04 -16.10
CA ALA A 114 5.25 -1.40 -16.26
C ALA A 114 6.38 -2.45 -16.33
N THR A 115 7.54 -2.08 -16.85
CA THR A 115 8.72 -2.95 -16.93
C THR A 115 9.68 -2.81 -15.75
N GLY A 116 9.41 -1.89 -14.81
CA GLY A 116 10.30 -1.61 -13.68
C GLY A 116 11.60 -0.90 -14.03
N LYS A 117 11.76 -0.40 -15.28
CA LYS A 117 12.92 0.41 -15.68
C LYS A 117 13.04 1.70 -14.90
N ILE A 118 11.91 2.24 -14.43
CA ILE A 118 11.84 3.34 -13.51
C ILE A 118 10.81 3.02 -12.43
N THR A 119 10.90 3.76 -11.32
CA THR A 119 9.94 3.69 -10.21
C THR A 119 9.32 5.07 -10.00
N LEU A 120 8.06 5.08 -9.59
CA LEU A 120 7.29 6.27 -9.27
C LEU A 120 7.01 6.30 -7.76
N SER A 121 7.12 7.49 -7.17
CA SER A 121 6.78 7.71 -5.76
C SER A 121 5.77 8.85 -5.60
N LEU A 122 4.94 8.77 -4.57
CA LEU A 122 3.93 9.79 -4.26
C LEU A 122 4.37 10.63 -3.05
N ALA A 123 4.39 11.94 -3.22
CA ALA A 123 4.88 12.92 -2.26
C ALA A 123 3.75 13.82 -1.74
N ILE A 124 3.08 13.39 -0.67
CA ILE A 124 2.00 14.14 -0.01
C ILE A 124 2.44 14.65 1.34
N SER A 125 2.90 13.75 2.22
CA SER A 125 3.25 14.04 3.61
C SER A 125 4.40 15.04 3.74
N GLU A 126 4.36 15.85 4.79
CA GLU A 126 5.41 16.81 5.12
C GLU A 126 5.94 16.58 6.54
N PRO A 127 7.18 16.98 6.84
CA PRO A 127 7.75 16.86 8.17
C PRO A 127 6.86 17.49 9.25
N GLY A 128 6.59 16.74 10.32
CA GLY A 128 5.83 17.19 11.49
C GLY A 128 4.32 17.31 11.31
N THR A 129 3.79 17.33 10.06
CA THR A 129 2.36 17.55 9.80
C THR A 129 1.68 16.38 9.08
N GLY A 130 2.46 15.45 8.53
CA GLY A 130 1.92 14.34 7.73
C GLY A 130 1.18 14.86 6.49
N ALA A 131 0.13 14.15 6.08
CA ALA A 131 -0.67 14.46 4.88
C ALA A 131 -1.91 15.32 5.14
N HIS A 132 -2.04 15.94 6.32
CA HIS A 132 -3.24 16.71 6.66
C HIS A 132 -3.32 18.02 5.85
N PRO A 133 -4.37 18.22 5.00
CA PRO A 133 -4.38 19.29 3.98
C PRO A 133 -4.25 20.69 4.56
N LYS A 134 -4.81 20.95 5.75
CA LYS A 134 -4.73 22.26 6.43
C LYS A 134 -3.29 22.67 6.75
N TYR A 135 -2.42 21.69 7.03
CA TYR A 135 -1.06 21.94 7.52
C TYR A 135 0.01 21.85 6.44
N LEU A 136 -0.31 21.37 5.24
CA LEU A 136 0.65 21.32 4.13
C LEU A 136 1.18 22.72 3.81
N ARG A 137 2.50 22.83 3.59
CA ARG A 137 3.22 24.08 3.37
C ARG A 137 3.94 24.14 2.03
N THR A 138 4.26 22.97 1.43
CA THR A 138 4.86 22.92 0.09
C THR A 138 3.98 23.71 -0.87
N SER A 139 4.53 24.75 -1.46
CA SER A 139 3.83 25.69 -2.34
C SER A 139 4.15 25.46 -3.80
N ALA A 140 3.20 25.84 -4.66
CA ALA A 140 3.37 25.95 -6.10
C ALA A 140 2.91 27.34 -6.52
N SER A 141 3.84 28.22 -6.87
CA SER A 141 3.53 29.55 -7.38
C SER A 141 3.63 29.59 -8.90
N ARG A 142 2.68 30.22 -9.56
CA ARG A 142 2.69 30.36 -11.03
C ARG A 142 3.56 31.53 -11.45
N GLU A 143 4.46 31.28 -12.41
CA GLU A 143 5.30 32.31 -13.04
C GLU A 143 5.20 32.17 -14.56
N GLY A 144 4.33 32.96 -15.17
CA GLY A 144 4.00 32.81 -16.59
C GLY A 144 3.29 31.50 -16.88
N ASP A 145 3.88 30.67 -17.76
CA ASP A 145 3.38 29.34 -18.07
C ASP A 145 3.99 28.23 -17.17
N ASP A 146 4.97 28.60 -16.35
CA ASP A 146 5.66 27.69 -15.43
C ASP A 146 5.10 27.78 -14.01
N TRP A 147 5.49 26.77 -13.22
CA TRP A 147 5.25 26.67 -11.80
C TRP A 147 6.56 26.53 -11.05
N VAL A 148 6.68 27.21 -9.93
CA VAL A 148 7.81 27.12 -9.03
C VAL A 148 7.38 26.41 -7.77
N LEU A 149 7.95 25.22 -7.52
CA LEU A 149 7.65 24.39 -6.36
C LEU A 149 8.69 24.62 -5.28
N THR A 150 8.24 24.91 -4.05
CA THR A 150 9.13 25.12 -2.89
C THR A 150 8.56 24.47 -1.64
N GLY A 151 9.40 23.71 -0.93
CA GLY A 151 9.02 23.02 0.30
C GLY A 151 9.72 21.69 0.50
N GLU A 152 9.17 20.87 1.39
CA GLU A 152 9.75 19.57 1.74
C GLU A 152 8.66 18.53 1.91
N LYS A 153 8.91 17.30 1.42
CA LYS A 153 8.04 16.14 1.60
C LYS A 153 8.79 15.05 2.32
N SER A 154 8.08 14.22 3.06
CA SER A 154 8.65 13.15 3.89
C SER A 154 7.89 11.83 3.77
N PHE A 155 8.53 10.75 4.19
CA PHE A 155 7.97 9.38 4.18
C PHE A 155 7.52 8.91 2.79
N LEU A 156 8.33 9.20 1.77
CA LEU A 156 8.08 8.72 0.41
C LEU A 156 8.51 7.26 0.27
N THR A 157 7.56 6.35 0.23
CA THR A 157 7.81 4.94 -0.12
C THR A 157 8.38 4.87 -1.54
N ASN A 158 9.44 4.08 -1.73
CA ASN A 158 10.21 4.01 -2.97
C ASN A 158 10.95 5.31 -3.36
N GLY A 159 10.90 6.36 -2.55
CA GLY A 159 11.54 7.63 -2.85
C GLY A 159 13.02 7.51 -3.23
N PRO A 160 13.86 6.75 -2.49
CA PRO A 160 15.28 6.59 -2.82
C PRO A 160 15.54 6.03 -4.22
N MET A 161 14.65 5.17 -4.74
CA MET A 161 14.76 4.53 -6.05
C MET A 161 13.89 5.17 -7.13
N ALA A 162 13.07 6.15 -6.79
CA ALA A 162 12.15 6.80 -7.74
C ALA A 162 12.91 7.67 -8.74
N ALA A 163 12.59 7.50 -10.03
CA ALA A 163 13.01 8.41 -11.09
C ALA A 163 11.95 9.48 -11.39
N LEU A 164 10.77 9.35 -10.81
CA LEU A 164 9.61 10.21 -11.05
C LEU A 164 8.81 10.37 -9.77
N PHE A 165 8.32 11.58 -9.49
CA PHE A 165 7.54 11.89 -8.30
C PHE A 165 6.20 12.51 -8.67
N VAL A 166 5.11 12.07 -8.02
CA VAL A 166 3.85 12.79 -7.98
C VAL A 166 3.85 13.67 -6.74
N ILE A 167 3.98 14.98 -6.90
CA ILE A 167 4.15 15.95 -5.81
C ILE A 167 2.87 16.76 -5.66
N LEU A 168 2.25 16.73 -4.48
CA LEU A 168 1.11 17.59 -4.15
C LEU A 168 1.61 18.86 -3.47
N ALA A 169 1.29 20.02 -4.07
CA ALA A 169 1.66 21.32 -3.56
C ALA A 169 0.46 22.26 -3.47
N VAL A 170 0.50 23.21 -2.53
CA VAL A 170 -0.52 24.26 -2.37
C VAL A 170 -0.36 25.26 -3.50
N SER A 171 -1.33 25.29 -4.40
CA SER A 171 -1.37 26.15 -5.59
C SER A 171 -2.26 27.39 -5.43
N ALA A 172 -3.22 27.34 -4.49
CA ALA A 172 -4.06 28.47 -4.12
C ALA A 172 -4.56 28.34 -2.68
N THR A 173 -5.04 29.47 -2.12
CA THR A 173 -5.71 29.51 -0.82
C THR A 173 -6.98 30.33 -0.96
N GLU A 174 -8.12 29.77 -0.57
CA GLU A 174 -9.43 30.40 -0.59
C GLU A 174 -9.97 30.48 0.85
N GLY A 175 -9.89 31.66 1.48
CA GLY A 175 -10.11 31.80 2.92
C GLY A 175 -9.14 30.87 3.70
N ASP A 176 -9.65 30.00 4.54
CA ASP A 176 -8.85 29.02 5.29
C ASP A 176 -8.58 27.71 4.56
N LYS A 177 -9.11 27.55 3.33
CA LYS A 177 -8.97 26.31 2.57
C LYS A 177 -7.80 26.39 1.60
N LYS A 178 -6.86 25.45 1.73
CA LYS A 178 -5.77 25.24 0.77
C LYS A 178 -6.25 24.40 -0.39
N ARG A 179 -5.94 24.85 -1.60
CA ARG A 179 -6.14 24.10 -2.85
C ARG A 179 -4.83 23.48 -3.26
N LEU A 180 -4.88 22.22 -3.65
CA LEU A 180 -3.70 21.46 -4.02
C LEU A 180 -3.72 21.10 -5.49
N THR A 181 -2.57 21.25 -6.14
CA THR A 181 -2.32 20.73 -7.49
C THR A 181 -1.27 19.63 -7.39
N ALA A 182 -1.43 18.57 -8.18
CA ALA A 182 -0.44 17.51 -8.30
C ALA A 182 0.45 17.76 -9.52
N PHE A 183 1.75 17.49 -9.35
CA PHE A 183 2.75 17.65 -10.39
C PHE A 183 3.52 16.35 -10.57
N LEU A 184 3.71 15.92 -11.82
CA LEU A 184 4.53 14.78 -12.17
C LEU A 184 5.95 15.26 -12.49
N VAL A 185 6.88 15.11 -11.54
CA VAL A 185 8.21 15.73 -11.57
C VAL A 185 9.31 14.68 -11.70
N PRO A 186 10.13 14.71 -12.77
CA PRO A 186 11.31 13.88 -12.88
C PRO A 186 12.34 14.19 -11.78
N ARG A 187 13.05 13.16 -11.30
CA ARG A 187 14.07 13.29 -10.26
C ARG A 187 15.17 14.30 -10.60
N GLU A 188 15.55 14.36 -11.89
CA GLU A 188 16.64 15.20 -12.38
C GLU A 188 16.21 16.68 -12.56
N THR A 189 14.99 17.04 -12.18
CA THR A 189 14.52 18.44 -12.29
C THR A 189 15.35 19.33 -11.37
N PRO A 190 15.95 20.42 -11.88
CA PRO A 190 16.72 21.36 -11.07
C PRO A 190 15.92 21.88 -9.88
N GLY A 191 16.54 21.90 -8.71
CA GLY A 191 15.89 22.30 -7.45
C GLY A 191 15.21 21.15 -6.70
N LEU A 192 15.14 19.93 -7.27
CA LEU A 192 14.69 18.75 -6.56
C LEU A 192 15.89 17.99 -6.01
N SER A 193 15.89 17.66 -4.73
CA SER A 193 16.90 16.80 -4.10
C SER A 193 16.24 15.83 -3.12
N LEU A 194 16.86 14.64 -2.95
CA LEU A 194 16.43 13.71 -1.92
C LEU A 194 16.98 14.16 -0.56
N THR A 195 16.24 13.87 0.51
CA THR A 195 16.76 13.93 1.88
C THR A 195 17.49 12.62 2.21
N ASP A 196 18.10 12.58 3.40
CA ASP A 196 18.65 11.34 3.92
C ASP A 196 17.57 10.24 3.99
N PRO A 197 17.98 8.96 3.83
CA PRO A 197 17.07 7.85 3.99
C PRO A 197 16.35 7.86 5.35
N ILE A 198 15.08 7.53 5.36
CA ILE A 198 14.29 7.33 6.57
C ILE A 198 14.31 5.84 6.91
N HIS A 199 15.00 5.48 7.97
CA HIS A 199 15.07 4.10 8.42
C HIS A 199 13.87 3.78 9.31
N LEU A 200 13.01 2.87 8.82
CA LEU A 200 11.95 2.28 9.63
C LEU A 200 12.47 0.97 10.23
N ASP A 201 12.11 0.71 11.46
CA ASP A 201 12.45 -0.55 12.14
C ASP A 201 11.44 -1.68 11.85
N PHE A 202 10.59 -1.47 10.86
CA PHE A 202 9.57 -2.40 10.34
C PHE A 202 9.40 -2.20 8.83
N LEU A 203 8.73 -3.14 8.15
CA LEU A 203 8.51 -3.14 6.71
C LEU A 203 9.81 -3.06 5.89
N LYS A 204 10.86 -3.69 6.38
CA LYS A 204 12.12 -3.83 5.63
C LYS A 204 11.96 -4.87 4.52
N PRO A 205 12.55 -4.66 3.34
CA PRO A 205 13.50 -3.61 2.96
C PRO A 205 12.86 -2.41 2.21
N SER A 206 11.61 -2.06 2.46
CA SER A 206 10.95 -0.95 1.75
C SER A 206 11.69 0.38 1.99
N PRO A 207 12.25 1.01 0.95
CA PRO A 207 13.07 2.20 1.12
C PRO A 207 12.21 3.45 1.22
N HIS A 208 12.55 4.34 2.15
CA HIS A 208 11.87 5.62 2.38
C HIS A 208 12.86 6.78 2.43
N CYS A 209 12.45 7.93 1.92
CA CYS A 209 13.15 9.20 2.11
C CYS A 209 12.16 10.36 2.11
N GLY A 210 12.66 11.58 2.20
CA GLY A 210 11.94 12.79 1.82
C GLY A 210 12.50 13.36 0.52
N ILE A 211 11.90 14.46 0.07
CA ILE A 211 12.44 15.33 -0.99
C ILE A 211 12.39 16.76 -0.54
N ARG A 212 13.38 17.57 -0.99
CA ARG A 212 13.41 19.01 -0.85
C ARG A 212 13.24 19.64 -2.22
N LEU A 213 12.43 20.68 -2.28
CA LEU A 213 12.13 21.48 -3.46
C LEU A 213 12.62 22.90 -3.19
N ASP A 214 13.67 23.33 -3.89
CA ASP A 214 14.25 24.64 -3.79
C ASP A 214 14.03 25.37 -5.11
N ALA A 215 12.95 26.16 -5.17
CA ALA A 215 12.51 26.85 -6.37
C ALA A 215 12.49 25.93 -7.63
N CYS A 216 12.02 24.70 -7.46
CA CYS A 216 11.98 23.69 -8.50
C CYS A 216 10.99 24.11 -9.61
N ARG A 217 11.50 24.49 -10.78
CA ARG A 217 10.70 25.00 -11.89
C ARG A 217 10.21 23.87 -12.79
N VAL A 218 8.91 23.84 -13.04
CA VAL A 218 8.25 22.88 -13.94
C VAL A 218 7.22 23.59 -14.82
N SER A 219 7.06 23.15 -16.07
CA SER A 219 6.03 23.70 -16.95
C SER A 219 4.62 23.19 -16.55
N SER A 220 3.59 23.85 -17.04
CA SER A 220 2.19 23.40 -16.84
C SER A 220 1.92 21.99 -17.39
N ASP A 221 2.72 21.50 -18.32
CA ASP A 221 2.66 20.10 -18.81
C ASP A 221 2.96 19.04 -17.75
N HIS A 222 3.53 19.45 -16.62
CA HIS A 222 3.79 18.58 -15.47
C HIS A 222 2.58 18.42 -14.54
N ILE A 223 1.51 19.19 -14.72
CA ILE A 223 0.29 19.03 -13.92
C ILE A 223 -0.30 17.63 -14.19
N LEU A 224 -0.63 16.96 -13.10
CA LEU A 224 -1.31 15.67 -13.11
C LEU A 224 -2.75 15.85 -12.63
N GLY A 225 -3.72 15.56 -13.48
CA GLY A 225 -5.13 15.82 -13.22
C GLY A 225 -5.51 17.30 -13.33
N GLU A 226 -6.51 17.70 -12.57
CA GLU A 226 -7.02 19.07 -12.58
C GLU A 226 -6.28 19.96 -11.57
N ARG A 227 -6.04 21.22 -11.96
CA ARG A 227 -5.48 22.21 -11.07
C ARG A 227 -6.41 22.44 -9.87
N ASP A 228 -5.82 22.63 -8.69
CA ASP A 228 -6.50 22.95 -7.43
C ASP A 228 -7.43 21.82 -6.89
N ALA A 229 -7.45 20.65 -7.54
CA ALA A 229 -8.34 19.52 -7.21
C ALA A 229 -7.62 18.28 -6.62
N ALA A 230 -6.28 18.32 -6.50
CA ALA A 230 -5.51 17.11 -6.15
C ALA A 230 -5.83 16.51 -4.77
N PHE A 231 -6.36 17.30 -3.83
CA PHE A 231 -6.78 16.74 -2.54
C PHE A 231 -7.96 15.79 -2.69
N GLU A 232 -9.01 16.22 -3.40
CA GLU A 232 -10.22 15.40 -3.58
C GLU A 232 -10.03 14.29 -4.63
N GLN A 233 -9.28 14.57 -5.70
CA GLN A 233 -9.09 13.62 -6.80
C GLN A 233 -8.00 12.59 -6.51
N ILE A 234 -6.93 12.97 -5.80
CA ILE A 234 -5.75 12.10 -5.62
C ILE A 234 -5.52 11.75 -4.15
N SER A 235 -5.31 12.74 -3.26
CA SER A 235 -4.85 12.47 -1.88
C SER A 235 -5.84 11.61 -1.09
N LYS A 236 -7.10 11.97 -1.10
CA LYS A 236 -8.14 11.31 -0.33
C LYS A 236 -8.49 9.91 -0.88
N PRO A 237 -8.74 9.73 -2.20
CA PRO A 237 -8.98 8.39 -2.75
C PRO A 237 -7.75 7.47 -2.69
N PHE A 238 -6.54 8.01 -2.87
CA PHE A 238 -5.30 7.25 -2.73
C PHE A 238 -5.20 6.60 -1.36
N ARG A 239 -5.54 7.34 -0.29
CA ARG A 239 -5.51 6.81 1.06
C ARG A 239 -6.45 5.61 1.25
N GLU A 240 -7.65 5.70 0.69
CA GLU A 240 -8.62 4.60 0.77
C GLU A 240 -8.14 3.39 -0.05
N LEU A 241 -7.58 3.63 -1.22
CA LEU A 241 -7.02 2.59 -2.08
C LEU A 241 -5.82 1.89 -1.43
N GLU A 242 -4.92 2.65 -0.79
CA GLU A 242 -3.79 2.11 -0.04
C GLU A 242 -4.27 1.20 1.11
N ASP A 243 -5.27 1.67 1.90
CA ASP A 243 -5.87 0.88 2.97
C ASP A 243 -6.43 -0.47 2.45
N VAL A 244 -7.10 -0.47 1.28
CA VAL A 244 -7.63 -1.70 0.66
C VAL A 244 -6.51 -2.62 0.17
N MET A 245 -5.54 -2.08 -0.56
CA MET A 245 -4.49 -2.89 -1.16
C MET A 245 -3.59 -3.55 -0.09
N LEU A 246 -3.42 -2.93 1.07
CA LEU A 246 -2.70 -3.53 2.19
C LEU A 246 -3.43 -4.70 2.86
N MET A 247 -4.75 -4.85 2.66
CA MET A 247 -5.49 -6.00 3.20
C MET A 247 -4.96 -7.34 2.66
N GLY A 248 -4.56 -7.39 1.40
CA GLY A 248 -3.98 -8.59 0.79
C GLY A 248 -2.70 -9.05 1.49
N PRO A 249 -1.63 -8.23 1.56
CA PRO A 249 -0.43 -8.52 2.34
C PRO A 249 -0.70 -8.89 3.80
N ILE A 250 -1.60 -8.19 4.47
CA ILE A 250 -1.98 -8.50 5.87
C ILE A 250 -2.58 -9.91 5.95
N ALA A 251 -3.55 -10.24 5.11
CA ALA A 251 -4.14 -11.57 5.06
C ALA A 251 -3.11 -12.66 4.71
N GLY A 252 -2.21 -12.37 3.77
CA GLY A 252 -1.11 -13.27 3.39
C GLY A 252 -0.13 -13.52 4.54
N GLY A 253 0.23 -12.48 5.29
CA GLY A 253 1.07 -12.59 6.48
C GLY A 253 0.41 -13.39 7.60
N MET A 254 -0.90 -13.23 7.81
CA MET A 254 -1.65 -14.03 8.78
C MET A 254 -1.75 -15.51 8.35
N GLN A 255 -1.90 -15.79 7.05
CA GLN A 255 -1.82 -17.17 6.54
C GLN A 255 -0.43 -17.78 6.79
N ALA A 256 0.64 -17.00 6.59
CA ALA A 256 2.00 -17.42 6.89
C ALA A 256 2.18 -17.74 8.40
N GLN A 257 1.62 -16.89 9.28
CA GLN A 257 1.62 -17.17 10.72
C GLN A 257 0.85 -18.46 11.05
N MET A 258 -0.34 -18.67 10.47
CA MET A 258 -1.11 -19.91 10.67
C MET A 258 -0.33 -21.14 10.22
N ALA A 259 0.30 -21.10 9.05
CA ALA A 259 1.12 -22.19 8.55
C ALA A 259 2.31 -22.50 9.49
N SER A 260 2.98 -21.48 10.00
CA SER A 260 4.08 -21.62 10.96
C SER A 260 3.58 -22.17 12.31
N LEU A 261 2.44 -21.71 12.81
CA LEU A 261 1.82 -22.26 14.04
C LEU A 261 1.52 -23.75 13.91
N LEU A 262 0.96 -24.19 12.77
CA LEU A 262 0.68 -25.61 12.53
C LEU A 262 1.97 -26.46 12.58
N VAL A 263 3.08 -25.96 12.05
CA VAL A 263 4.38 -26.63 12.12
C VAL A 263 4.90 -26.69 13.56
N LEU A 264 4.77 -25.61 14.32
CA LEU A 264 5.24 -25.54 15.72
C LEU A 264 4.40 -26.44 16.63
N ILE A 265 3.07 -26.43 16.47
CA ILE A 265 2.12 -27.25 17.23
C ILE A 265 2.21 -28.72 16.84
N GLY A 266 2.39 -29.04 15.56
CA GLY A 266 2.47 -30.40 15.05
C GLY A 266 3.60 -31.28 15.61
N LYS A 267 4.49 -30.69 16.41
CA LYS A 267 5.53 -31.40 17.19
C LYS A 267 5.03 -31.96 18.53
N GLN A 268 3.79 -31.66 18.93
CA GLN A 268 3.18 -32.15 20.17
C GLN A 268 2.59 -33.55 19.98
N GLU A 269 2.67 -34.40 21.00
CA GLU A 269 2.12 -35.76 20.97
C GLU A 269 0.58 -35.80 20.99
N SER A 270 -0.06 -34.77 21.56
CA SER A 270 -1.51 -34.67 21.65
C SER A 270 -1.97 -33.21 21.67
N TYR A 271 -3.22 -32.97 21.32
CA TYR A 271 -3.81 -31.62 21.28
C TYR A 271 -4.97 -31.55 22.30
N THR A 272 -4.93 -30.53 23.16
CA THR A 272 -6.03 -30.25 24.09
C THR A 272 -7.25 -29.70 23.34
N GLU A 273 -8.45 -29.80 23.96
CA GLU A 273 -9.68 -29.25 23.39
C GLU A 273 -9.62 -27.72 23.26
N GLU A 274 -8.94 -27.04 24.19
CA GLU A 274 -8.70 -25.60 24.17
C GLU A 274 -7.86 -25.21 22.95
N LEU A 275 -6.80 -25.96 22.65
CA LEU A 275 -5.95 -25.72 21.49
C LEU A 275 -6.73 -25.92 20.17
N LYS A 276 -7.52 -26.99 20.06
CA LYS A 276 -8.38 -27.25 18.91
C LYS A 276 -9.36 -26.10 18.69
N THR A 277 -10.00 -25.65 19.76
CA THR A 277 -10.95 -24.54 19.74
C THR A 277 -10.28 -23.23 19.29
N ALA A 278 -9.10 -22.90 19.86
CA ALA A 278 -8.36 -21.69 19.49
C ALA A 278 -7.87 -21.71 18.03
N MET A 279 -7.39 -22.85 17.53
CA MET A 279 -7.00 -23.00 16.12
C MET A 279 -8.19 -22.87 15.18
N GLY A 280 -9.34 -23.41 15.53
CA GLY A 280 -10.60 -23.23 14.82
C GLY A 280 -11.03 -21.79 14.78
N GLU A 281 -10.93 -21.07 15.92
CA GLU A 281 -11.23 -19.64 16.02
C GLU A 281 -10.34 -18.82 15.08
N LEU A 282 -9.03 -19.03 15.10
CA LEU A 282 -8.09 -18.34 14.21
C LEU A 282 -8.39 -18.61 12.73
N GLN A 283 -8.77 -19.85 12.39
CA GLN A 283 -9.09 -20.20 11.01
C GLN A 283 -10.32 -19.46 10.48
N PHE A 284 -11.45 -19.48 11.22
CA PHE A 284 -12.65 -18.80 10.72
C PHE A 284 -12.50 -17.26 10.71
N GLN A 285 -11.71 -16.68 11.61
CA GLN A 285 -11.36 -15.25 11.56
C GLN A 285 -10.54 -14.91 10.30
N LEU A 286 -9.55 -15.73 9.98
CA LEU A 286 -8.74 -15.56 8.77
C LEU A 286 -9.59 -15.68 7.50
N ASP A 287 -10.51 -16.63 7.44
CA ASP A 287 -11.44 -16.79 6.32
C ASP A 287 -12.34 -15.56 6.17
N ALA A 288 -12.88 -15.04 7.27
CA ALA A 288 -13.67 -13.81 7.27
C ALA A 288 -12.86 -12.60 6.79
N LEU A 289 -11.63 -12.43 7.26
CA LEU A 289 -10.72 -11.37 6.83
C LEU A 289 -10.44 -11.43 5.33
N ARG A 290 -10.19 -12.61 4.80
CA ARG A 290 -9.94 -12.81 3.37
C ARG A 290 -11.18 -12.44 2.54
N ILE A 291 -12.36 -12.91 2.93
CA ILE A 291 -13.62 -12.56 2.26
C ILE A 291 -13.83 -11.05 2.26
N LEU A 292 -13.65 -10.38 3.40
CA LEU A 292 -13.76 -8.92 3.49
C LEU A 292 -12.78 -8.21 2.56
N ALA A 293 -11.52 -8.63 2.51
CA ALA A 293 -10.50 -8.02 1.67
C ALA A 293 -10.85 -8.13 0.18
N TYR A 294 -11.28 -9.30 -0.26
CA TYR A 294 -11.66 -9.55 -1.65
C TYR A 294 -12.92 -8.79 -2.06
N GLU A 295 -13.93 -8.75 -1.19
CA GLU A 295 -15.18 -8.02 -1.43
C GLU A 295 -14.91 -6.52 -1.58
N VAL A 296 -14.12 -5.93 -0.66
CA VAL A 296 -13.78 -4.51 -0.72
C VAL A 296 -12.95 -4.17 -1.99
N ALA A 297 -12.05 -5.05 -2.42
CA ALA A 297 -11.31 -4.86 -3.66
C ALA A 297 -12.23 -4.95 -4.90
N ALA A 298 -13.18 -5.88 -4.91
CA ALA A 298 -14.19 -6.00 -5.98
C ALA A 298 -15.10 -4.75 -6.04
N MET A 299 -15.44 -4.15 -4.89
CA MET A 299 -16.15 -2.87 -4.84
C MET A 299 -15.37 -1.74 -5.51
N LEU A 300 -14.04 -1.68 -5.36
CA LEU A 300 -13.20 -0.71 -6.07
C LEU A 300 -13.27 -0.89 -7.58
N ASP A 301 -13.24 -2.14 -8.04
CA ASP A 301 -13.29 -2.45 -9.48
C ASP A 301 -14.66 -2.14 -10.10
N SER A 302 -15.74 -2.23 -9.33
CA SER A 302 -17.09 -1.88 -9.81
C SER A 302 -17.28 -0.37 -10.01
N GLY A 303 -16.38 0.46 -9.46
CA GLY A 303 -16.51 1.93 -9.49
C GLY A 303 -17.70 2.47 -8.67
N SER A 304 -18.42 1.61 -7.97
CA SER A 304 -19.58 1.97 -7.15
C SER A 304 -19.13 2.38 -5.75
N ARG A 305 -19.63 3.51 -5.26
CA ARG A 305 -19.49 3.88 -3.84
C ARG A 305 -20.55 3.14 -3.04
N HIS A 306 -20.17 2.00 -2.47
CA HIS A 306 -21.02 1.28 -1.56
C HIS A 306 -21.09 2.00 -0.20
N PRO A 307 -22.28 2.20 0.41
CA PRO A 307 -22.43 2.85 1.71
C PRO A 307 -21.59 2.17 2.81
N GLU A 308 -21.46 0.86 2.73
CA GLU A 308 -20.76 0.02 3.70
C GLU A 308 -19.23 0.04 3.55
N PHE A 309 -18.67 0.61 2.49
CA PHE A 309 -17.23 0.54 2.17
C PHE A 309 -16.34 0.92 3.38
N SER A 310 -16.63 2.06 4.02
CA SER A 310 -15.87 2.49 5.20
C SER A 310 -16.04 1.55 6.39
N SER A 311 -17.24 0.98 6.59
CA SER A 311 -17.50 0.03 7.67
C SER A 311 -16.76 -1.28 7.47
N LEU A 312 -16.66 -1.78 6.22
CA LEU A 312 -15.92 -3.00 5.89
C LEU A 312 -14.40 -2.82 6.09
N LEU A 313 -13.86 -1.65 5.72
CA LEU A 313 -12.46 -1.29 6.01
C LEU A 313 -12.16 -1.32 7.52
N LEU A 314 -13.05 -0.73 8.33
CA LEU A 314 -12.89 -0.70 9.78
C LEU A 314 -13.08 -2.10 10.39
N SER A 315 -14.02 -2.89 9.88
CA SER A 315 -14.25 -4.27 10.31
C SER A 315 -13.03 -5.15 10.05
N PHE A 316 -12.42 -5.06 8.85
CA PHE A 316 -11.18 -5.76 8.54
C PHE A 316 -10.09 -5.41 9.55
N ARG A 317 -9.87 -4.13 9.79
CA ARG A 317 -8.83 -3.64 10.71
C ARG A 317 -9.07 -4.13 12.16
N PHE A 318 -10.32 -4.11 12.61
CA PHE A 318 -10.69 -4.61 13.94
C PHE A 318 -10.43 -6.12 14.06
N LEU A 319 -10.91 -6.90 13.12
CA LEU A 319 -10.70 -8.35 13.09
C LEU A 319 -9.23 -8.73 12.98
N ALA A 320 -8.45 -7.98 12.17
CA ALA A 320 -7.03 -8.20 12.04
C ALA A 320 -6.27 -7.97 13.36
N ARG A 321 -6.61 -6.94 14.13
CA ARG A 321 -6.06 -6.72 15.47
C ARG A 321 -6.45 -7.82 16.44
N TYR A 322 -7.72 -8.22 16.40
CA TYR A 322 -8.22 -9.30 17.25
C TYR A 322 -7.48 -10.61 16.95
N PHE A 323 -7.30 -10.94 15.67
CA PHE A 323 -6.52 -12.11 15.24
C PHE A 323 -5.09 -12.07 15.82
N GLN A 324 -4.36 -10.94 15.69
CA GLN A 324 -3.01 -10.81 16.24
C GLN A 324 -2.98 -10.99 17.76
N SER A 325 -3.98 -10.44 18.48
CA SER A 325 -4.11 -10.61 19.92
C SER A 325 -4.34 -12.09 20.29
N ARG A 326 -5.17 -12.80 19.54
CA ARG A 326 -5.46 -14.24 19.79
C ARG A 326 -4.23 -15.11 19.50
N VAL A 327 -3.47 -14.81 18.43
CA VAL A 327 -2.21 -15.48 18.14
C VAL A 327 -1.21 -15.31 19.29
N ALA A 328 -1.02 -14.08 19.77
CA ALA A 328 -0.11 -13.80 20.88
C ALA A 328 -0.53 -14.54 22.16
N GLN A 329 -1.83 -14.54 22.47
CA GLN A 329 -2.37 -15.26 23.64
C GLN A 329 -2.17 -16.76 23.53
N LEU A 330 -2.37 -17.35 22.33
CA LEU A 330 -2.17 -18.78 22.11
C LEU A 330 -0.70 -19.19 22.29
N LEU A 331 0.23 -18.39 21.76
CA LEU A 331 1.68 -18.63 21.94
C LEU A 331 2.08 -18.64 23.42
N ASP A 332 1.56 -17.68 24.19
CA ASP A 332 1.82 -17.58 25.63
C ASP A 332 1.23 -18.77 26.39
N GLN A 333 -0.04 -19.10 26.17
CA GLN A 333 -0.72 -20.22 26.81
C GLN A 333 -0.07 -21.58 26.53
N CYS A 334 0.45 -21.78 25.34
CA CYS A 334 1.09 -23.04 24.94
C CYS A 334 2.60 -23.04 25.18
N GLY A 335 3.22 -21.94 25.65
CA GLY A 335 4.65 -21.83 25.84
C GLY A 335 5.46 -21.99 24.54
N ILE A 336 4.86 -21.64 23.40
CA ILE A 336 5.46 -21.83 22.08
C ILE A 336 6.52 -20.76 21.83
N GLN A 337 7.76 -21.20 21.60
CA GLN A 337 8.86 -20.33 21.22
C GLN A 337 8.87 -20.14 19.69
N THR A 338 8.98 -18.89 19.25
CA THR A 338 9.03 -18.50 17.84
C THR A 338 10.44 -18.09 17.42
N ASP A 339 10.72 -18.18 16.13
CA ASP A 339 11.99 -17.75 15.57
C ASP A 339 12.03 -16.23 15.26
N PRO A 340 13.20 -15.67 14.91
CA PRO A 340 13.33 -14.25 14.57
C PRO A 340 12.47 -13.84 13.36
N SER A 341 12.25 -14.73 12.39
CA SER A 341 11.43 -14.43 11.19
C SER A 341 9.98 -14.22 11.57
N TRP A 342 9.46 -14.99 12.52
CA TRP A 342 8.14 -14.79 13.11
C TRP A 342 8.02 -13.42 13.78
N ALA A 343 9.01 -13.02 14.56
CA ALA A 343 9.00 -11.74 15.27
C ALA A 343 8.98 -10.56 14.30
N ILE A 344 9.75 -10.63 13.20
CA ILE A 344 9.77 -9.62 12.15
C ILE A 344 8.38 -9.53 11.49
N LEU A 345 7.82 -10.65 11.02
CA LEU A 345 6.52 -10.66 10.37
C LEU A 345 5.41 -10.16 11.30
N THR A 346 5.42 -10.57 12.57
CA THR A 346 4.43 -10.12 13.56
C THR A 346 4.52 -8.61 13.82
N LYS A 347 5.74 -8.07 13.90
CA LYS A 347 5.98 -6.63 14.03
C LYS A 347 5.45 -5.88 12.80
N ASP A 348 5.79 -6.34 11.61
CA ASP A 348 5.34 -5.74 10.36
C ASP A 348 3.80 -5.73 10.25
N LEU A 349 3.14 -6.84 10.57
CA LEU A 349 1.68 -6.94 10.60
C LEU A 349 1.08 -5.96 11.62
N THR A 350 1.58 -5.95 12.85
CA THR A 350 1.06 -5.09 13.92
C THR A 350 1.18 -3.61 13.55
N MET A 351 2.35 -3.22 13.04
CA MET A 351 2.60 -1.83 12.62
C MET A 351 1.74 -1.43 11.42
N THR A 352 1.61 -2.33 10.42
CA THR A 352 0.77 -2.06 9.22
C THR A 352 -0.71 -1.93 9.58
N ILE A 353 -1.25 -2.81 10.41
CA ILE A 353 -2.63 -2.74 10.90
C ILE A 353 -2.85 -1.45 11.71
N GLY A 354 -1.84 -0.96 12.43
CA GLY A 354 -1.87 0.27 13.22
C GLY A 354 -1.74 1.57 12.42
N LEU A 355 -1.37 1.51 11.13
CA LEU A 355 -1.19 2.71 10.32
C LEU A 355 -2.47 3.56 10.28
N ALA A 356 -2.28 4.90 10.44
CA ALA A 356 -3.37 5.90 10.40
C ALA A 356 -4.55 5.60 11.37
N GLU A 357 -4.27 5.11 12.56
CA GLU A 357 -5.29 4.83 13.58
C GLU A 357 -6.21 6.02 13.87
N ASN A 358 -5.65 7.24 13.96
CA ASN A 358 -6.44 8.45 14.16
C ASN A 358 -7.48 8.67 13.05
N VAL A 359 -7.16 8.32 11.79
CA VAL A 359 -8.11 8.42 10.68
C VAL A 359 -9.23 7.37 10.83
N ALA A 360 -8.88 6.16 11.24
CA ALA A 360 -9.86 5.11 11.52
C ALA A 360 -10.84 5.52 12.65
N LEU A 361 -10.33 6.08 13.74
CA LEU A 361 -11.15 6.59 14.83
C LEU A 361 -12.10 7.73 14.38
N ILE A 362 -11.62 8.65 13.54
CA ILE A 362 -12.46 9.71 12.95
C ILE A 362 -13.57 9.10 12.08
N LYS A 363 -13.26 8.11 11.24
CA LYS A 363 -14.27 7.41 10.41
C LYS A 363 -15.29 6.69 11.30
N GLN A 364 -14.85 5.98 12.33
CA GLN A 364 -15.70 5.28 13.29
C GLN A 364 -16.67 6.25 14.00
N LYS A 365 -16.15 7.39 14.48
CA LYS A 365 -16.96 8.44 15.11
C LYS A 365 -18.04 8.98 14.17
N LYS A 366 -17.70 9.24 12.92
CA LYS A 366 -18.67 9.71 11.90
C LYS A 366 -19.79 8.70 11.65
N ILE A 367 -19.49 7.40 11.62
CA ILE A 367 -20.53 6.36 11.52
C ILE A 367 -21.47 6.42 12.72
N GLY A 368 -20.93 6.52 13.94
CA GLY A 368 -21.72 6.65 15.17
C GLY A 368 -22.60 7.90 15.18
N GLU A 369 -22.04 9.05 14.78
CA GLU A 369 -22.79 10.31 14.66
C GLU A 369 -23.97 10.18 13.67
N ALA A 370 -23.75 9.58 12.49
CA ALA A 370 -24.79 9.35 11.50
C ALA A 370 -25.93 8.47 12.04
N LEU A 371 -25.60 7.41 12.79
CA LEU A 371 -26.60 6.52 13.42
C LEU A 371 -27.42 7.24 14.51
N LEU A 372 -26.78 8.10 15.29
CA LEU A 372 -27.46 8.85 16.35
C LEU A 372 -28.36 9.95 15.78
N LEU A 373 -28.01 10.57 14.68
CA LEU A 373 -28.80 11.59 13.98
C LEU A 373 -30.04 11.02 13.25
N GLN A 374 -30.06 9.73 12.89
CA GLN A 374 -31.23 9.08 12.28
C GLN A 374 -32.36 8.83 13.26
N LYS A 375 -32.19 9.09 14.56
CA LYS A 375 -33.22 8.95 15.62
C LYS A 375 -33.99 10.25 15.92
N GLY A 376 -33.77 11.30 15.17
CA GLY A 376 -34.54 12.56 15.14
C GLY A 376 -35.26 12.71 13.84
#